data_76a00093df2c900d415ee9fe27ab5a24
#
_entry.id   76a00093df2c900d415ee9fe27ab5a24
#
_cell.length_a   1.000
_cell.length_b   1.000
_cell.length_c   1.000
_cell.angle_alpha   90.00
_cell.angle_beta   90.00
_cell.angle_gamma   90.00
#
_symmetry.space_group_name_H-M   'P 1'
#
loop_
_entity.id
_entity.type
_entity.pdbx_description
1 polymer ?
#
loop_
_entity_poly.entity_id
_entity_poly.type
_entity_poly.pdbx_seq_one_letter_code
_entity_poly.pdbx_strand_id
1 'polypeptide(L)'
;MNMEKEIKHIAIIMDGNGRWAQKHGHERIYGHLKGVDSARDVVKGANALHIPYLTLYAFSTENWNRPLEEVNYLFELMAETFRMEIENLIRDNIRVVFSGRIDTLPEATKKVILDTIERSAHCTGTTVNVAISYSGRAELVDTAKQIARQAAEGKLNPEEISEQTISQNLYHPEIPDVDLMIRTAGDQRISNFLLWQLAYAELFFTPVMWPEFRREHLKEIIDQFSHRERRFGKTGEQVRAH
;
A
#
# COMPACT_ATOMS: atom_id res chain seq x y z
N MET A 1 31.56 -8.75 -2.99
CA MET A 1 30.68 -8.36 -1.87
C MET A 1 29.29 -8.18 -2.49
N ASN A 2 28.39 -9.15 -2.32
CA ASN A 2 27.00 -8.97 -2.79
C ASN A 2 26.41 -7.81 -1.98
N MET A 3 26.14 -6.68 -2.62
CA MET A 3 25.28 -5.66 -2.02
C MET A 3 23.91 -6.31 -1.88
N GLU A 4 23.51 -6.64 -0.66
CA GLU A 4 22.12 -7.02 -0.38
C GLU A 4 21.23 -5.92 -0.96
N LYS A 5 20.28 -6.30 -1.80
CA LYS A 5 19.34 -5.35 -2.40
C LYS A 5 18.52 -4.73 -1.29
N GLU A 6 18.75 -3.47 -1.00
CA GLU A 6 17.98 -2.72 -0.03
C GLU A 6 16.56 -2.53 -0.56
N ILE A 7 15.58 -3.14 0.11
CA ILE A 7 14.16 -2.93 -0.17
C ILE A 7 13.73 -1.63 0.51
N LYS A 8 13.24 -0.68 -0.30
CA LYS A 8 12.73 0.60 0.20
C LYS A 8 11.22 0.60 0.36
N HIS A 9 10.51 -0.04 -0.55
CA HIS A 9 9.05 0.01 -0.58
C HIS A 9 8.43 -1.36 -0.87
N ILE A 10 7.62 -1.85 0.07
CA ILE A 10 6.79 -3.04 -0.08
C ILE A 10 5.33 -2.62 -0.20
N ALA A 11 4.61 -3.17 -1.19
CA ALA A 11 3.18 -2.96 -1.36
C ALA A 11 2.42 -4.29 -1.21
N ILE A 12 1.30 -4.30 -0.47
CA ILE A 12 0.57 -5.55 -0.19
C ILE A 12 -0.92 -5.40 -0.57
N ILE A 13 -1.39 -6.34 -1.40
CA ILE A 13 -2.82 -6.54 -1.65
C ILE A 13 -3.32 -7.60 -0.66
N MET A 14 -4.10 -7.15 0.32
CA MET A 14 -4.61 -7.92 1.46
C MET A 14 -5.84 -8.73 1.08
N ASP A 15 -5.67 -9.72 0.19
CA ASP A 15 -6.77 -10.52 -0.34
C ASP A 15 -7.02 -11.80 0.48
N GLY A 16 -8.27 -12.32 0.38
CA GLY A 16 -8.67 -13.59 0.98
C GLY A 16 -9.49 -13.50 2.26
N ASN A 17 -9.75 -12.31 2.80
CA ASN A 17 -10.51 -12.14 4.06
C ASN A 17 -11.86 -12.86 4.03
N GLY A 18 -12.70 -12.59 3.03
CA GLY A 18 -14.02 -13.21 2.91
C GLY A 18 -13.98 -14.71 2.63
N ARG A 19 -13.02 -15.16 1.78
CA ARG A 19 -12.82 -16.59 1.47
C ARG A 19 -12.38 -17.36 2.71
N TRP A 20 -11.49 -16.78 3.50
CA TRP A 20 -11.02 -17.34 4.76
C TRP A 20 -12.18 -17.51 5.76
N ALA A 21 -13.00 -16.47 5.95
CA ALA A 21 -14.15 -16.50 6.85
C ALA A 21 -15.13 -17.63 6.45
N GLN A 22 -15.50 -17.72 5.18
CA GLN A 22 -16.40 -18.76 4.66
C GLN A 22 -15.83 -20.17 4.87
N LYS A 23 -14.51 -20.37 4.66
CA LYS A 23 -13.84 -21.66 4.90
C LYS A 23 -13.91 -22.07 6.38
N HIS A 24 -14.01 -21.11 7.31
CA HIS A 24 -14.12 -21.34 8.74
C HIS A 24 -15.56 -21.28 9.26
N GLY A 25 -16.57 -21.26 8.38
CA GLY A 25 -17.98 -21.25 8.77
C GLY A 25 -18.50 -19.91 9.29
N HIS A 26 -17.81 -18.82 8.96
CA HIS A 26 -18.16 -17.46 9.37
C HIS A 26 -18.62 -16.59 8.21
N GLU A 27 -19.34 -15.53 8.52
CA GLU A 27 -19.67 -14.47 7.55
C GLU A 27 -18.42 -13.75 7.06
N ARG A 28 -18.47 -13.22 5.82
CA ARG A 28 -17.34 -12.52 5.17
C ARG A 28 -16.71 -11.41 6.02
N ILE A 29 -17.54 -10.68 6.74
CA ILE A 29 -17.16 -9.58 7.64
C ILE A 29 -16.17 -10.03 8.71
N TYR A 30 -16.37 -11.21 9.29
CA TYR A 30 -15.46 -11.76 10.30
C TYR A 30 -14.03 -11.92 9.82
N GLY A 31 -13.83 -12.23 8.53
CA GLY A 31 -12.50 -12.31 7.94
C GLY A 31 -11.78 -10.95 7.93
N HIS A 32 -12.50 -9.86 7.71
CA HIS A 32 -11.91 -8.52 7.75
C HIS A 32 -11.46 -8.15 9.17
N LEU A 33 -12.26 -8.48 10.18
CA LEU A 33 -11.88 -8.32 11.59
C LEU A 33 -10.57 -9.08 11.90
N LYS A 34 -10.45 -10.34 11.45
CA LYS A 34 -9.22 -11.14 11.63
C LYS A 34 -8.06 -10.62 10.80
N GLY A 35 -8.33 -10.00 9.66
CA GLY A 35 -7.32 -9.34 8.83
C GLY A 35 -6.63 -8.15 9.50
N VAL A 36 -7.26 -7.52 10.49
CA VAL A 36 -6.64 -6.46 11.30
C VAL A 36 -5.44 -7.00 12.09
N ASP A 37 -5.53 -8.21 12.65
CA ASP A 37 -4.43 -8.83 13.38
C ASP A 37 -3.22 -9.07 12.46
N SER A 38 -3.48 -9.47 11.20
CA SER A 38 -2.43 -9.63 10.19
C SER A 38 -1.79 -8.29 9.80
N ALA A 39 -2.60 -7.24 9.61
CA ALA A 39 -2.08 -5.91 9.31
C ALA A 39 -1.16 -5.41 10.42
N ARG A 40 -1.60 -5.54 11.68
CA ARG A 40 -0.80 -5.17 12.86
C ARG A 40 0.53 -5.92 12.91
N ASP A 41 0.50 -7.22 12.68
CA ASP A 41 1.70 -8.05 12.73
C ASP A 41 2.67 -7.76 11.59
N VAL A 42 2.17 -7.58 10.37
CA VAL A 42 2.97 -7.24 9.19
C VAL A 42 3.60 -5.84 9.31
N VAL A 43 2.85 -4.84 9.81
CA VAL A 43 3.39 -3.50 10.05
C VAL A 43 4.54 -3.54 11.06
N LYS A 44 4.37 -4.28 12.17
CA LYS A 44 5.45 -4.49 13.15
C LYS A 44 6.64 -5.23 12.54
N GLY A 45 6.37 -6.24 11.68
CA GLY A 45 7.41 -6.98 10.97
C GLY A 45 8.21 -6.09 10.03
N ALA A 46 7.56 -5.27 9.22
CA ALA A 46 8.20 -4.34 8.32
C ALA A 46 9.06 -3.32 9.08
N ASN A 47 8.53 -2.75 10.17
CA ASN A 47 9.26 -1.81 11.02
C ASN A 47 10.51 -2.47 11.67
N ALA A 48 10.39 -3.69 12.17
CA ALA A 48 11.51 -4.45 12.75
C ALA A 48 12.60 -4.81 11.71
N LEU A 49 12.21 -4.94 10.45
CA LEU A 49 13.12 -5.16 9.31
C LEU A 49 13.64 -3.85 8.70
N HIS A 50 13.31 -2.71 9.31
CA HIS A 50 13.70 -1.38 8.84
C HIS A 50 13.30 -1.08 7.39
N ILE A 51 12.14 -1.60 6.94
CA ILE A 51 11.57 -1.27 5.64
C ILE A 51 11.03 0.16 5.69
N PRO A 52 11.56 1.09 4.88
CA PRO A 52 11.18 2.51 4.98
C PRO A 52 9.71 2.77 4.65
N TYR A 53 9.16 2.05 3.64
CA TYR A 53 7.80 2.28 3.17
C TYR A 53 7.03 0.97 3.01
N LEU A 54 5.81 0.95 3.55
CA LEU A 54 4.86 -0.16 3.42
C LEU A 54 3.51 0.37 2.96
N THR A 55 3.05 0.01 1.77
CA THR A 55 1.71 0.37 1.29
C THR A 55 0.76 -0.81 1.41
N LEU A 56 -0.37 -0.61 2.10
CA LEU A 56 -1.43 -1.59 2.30
C LEU A 56 -2.68 -1.23 1.50
N TYR A 57 -3.16 -2.11 0.62
CA TYR A 57 -4.38 -1.91 -0.16
C TYR A 57 -5.60 -2.26 0.67
N ALA A 58 -6.16 -1.28 1.37
CA ALA A 58 -7.25 -1.49 2.32
C ALA A 58 -8.64 -1.47 1.67
N PHE A 59 -8.89 -0.54 0.72
CA PHE A 59 -10.19 -0.41 0.06
C PHE A 59 -10.02 0.22 -1.34
N SER A 60 -10.42 -0.52 -2.38
CA SER A 60 -10.35 0.00 -3.75
C SER A 60 -11.59 0.78 -4.13
N THR A 61 -11.48 1.63 -5.18
CA THR A 61 -12.67 2.33 -5.74
C THR A 61 -13.72 1.34 -6.23
N GLU A 62 -13.34 0.17 -6.71
CA GLU A 62 -14.24 -0.88 -7.16
C GLU A 62 -15.01 -1.53 -6.01
N ASN A 63 -14.49 -1.46 -4.77
CA ASN A 63 -15.17 -2.01 -3.58
C ASN A 63 -16.43 -1.23 -3.17
N TRP A 64 -16.61 0.00 -3.66
CA TRP A 64 -17.86 0.73 -3.47
C TRP A 64 -19.08 0.02 -4.08
N ASN A 65 -18.87 -0.91 -5.03
CA ASN A 65 -19.92 -1.75 -5.61
C ASN A 65 -20.35 -2.93 -4.72
N ARG A 66 -19.73 -3.11 -3.54
CA ARG A 66 -20.13 -4.12 -2.56
C ARG A 66 -21.45 -3.74 -1.88
N PRO A 67 -22.15 -4.69 -1.23
CA PRO A 67 -23.31 -4.37 -0.40
C PRO A 67 -22.99 -3.25 0.60
N LEU A 68 -23.90 -2.29 0.73
CA LEU A 68 -23.69 -1.08 1.56
C LEU A 68 -23.36 -1.42 3.01
N GLU A 69 -23.95 -2.47 3.55
CA GLU A 69 -23.68 -2.95 4.92
C GLU A 69 -22.20 -3.39 5.07
N GLU A 70 -21.65 -4.12 4.08
CA GLU A 70 -20.23 -4.51 4.09
C GLU A 70 -19.33 -3.28 4.00
N VAL A 71 -19.66 -2.32 3.13
CA VAL A 71 -18.90 -1.08 2.96
C VAL A 71 -18.88 -0.26 4.25
N ASN A 72 -20.04 -0.02 4.86
CA ASN A 72 -20.14 0.72 6.11
C ASN A 72 -19.35 0.04 7.24
N TYR A 73 -19.50 -1.26 7.39
CA TYR A 73 -18.75 -2.03 8.37
C TYR A 73 -17.23 -1.90 8.18
N LEU A 74 -16.74 -1.95 6.95
CA LEU A 74 -15.31 -1.81 6.67
C LEU A 74 -14.77 -0.44 7.08
N PHE A 75 -15.52 0.63 6.88
CA PHE A 75 -15.13 1.97 7.32
C PHE A 75 -15.19 2.14 8.83
N GLU A 76 -16.19 1.57 9.48
CA GLU A 76 -16.29 1.56 10.96
C GLU A 76 -15.13 0.77 11.58
N LEU A 77 -14.86 -0.45 11.07
CA LEU A 77 -13.74 -1.29 11.52
C LEU A 77 -12.41 -0.57 11.35
N MET A 78 -12.21 0.10 10.21
CA MET A 78 -10.99 0.86 9.96
C MET A 78 -10.84 2.02 10.94
N ALA A 79 -11.88 2.83 11.11
CA ALA A 79 -11.87 3.96 12.04
C ALA A 79 -11.60 3.50 13.48
N GLU A 80 -12.24 2.42 13.92
CA GLU A 80 -12.00 1.84 15.25
C GLU A 80 -10.56 1.33 15.39
N THR A 81 -10.06 0.60 14.38
CA THR A 81 -8.68 0.10 14.37
C THR A 81 -7.67 1.23 14.55
N PHE A 82 -7.78 2.32 13.80
CA PHE A 82 -6.84 3.45 13.94
C PHE A 82 -6.97 4.16 15.29
N ARG A 83 -8.19 4.34 15.84
CA ARG A 83 -8.35 4.89 17.19
C ARG A 83 -7.64 4.05 18.24
N MET A 84 -7.71 2.72 18.11
CA MET A 84 -7.08 1.79 19.07
C MET A 84 -5.56 1.69 18.90
N GLU A 85 -5.07 1.78 17.68
CA GLU A 85 -3.66 1.49 17.35
C GLU A 85 -2.78 2.74 17.31
N ILE A 86 -3.30 3.95 17.23
CA ILE A 86 -2.50 5.16 17.02
C ILE A 86 -1.41 5.33 18.08
N GLU A 87 -1.68 5.06 19.36
CA GLU A 87 -0.67 5.16 20.43
C GLU A 87 0.46 4.13 20.25
N ASN A 88 0.11 2.92 19.80
CA ASN A 88 1.06 1.87 19.53
C ASN A 88 1.95 2.24 18.33
N LEU A 89 1.34 2.78 17.26
CA LEU A 89 2.07 3.21 16.06
C LEU A 89 3.07 4.33 16.38
N ILE A 90 2.65 5.34 17.15
CA ILE A 90 3.52 6.44 17.59
C ILE A 90 4.67 5.91 18.45
N ARG A 91 4.37 5.04 19.43
CA ARG A 91 5.39 4.43 20.32
C ARG A 91 6.42 3.63 19.51
N ASP A 92 5.97 2.94 18.46
CA ASP A 92 6.82 2.15 17.57
C ASP A 92 7.49 3.02 16.48
N ASN A 93 7.36 4.37 16.56
CA ASN A 93 7.90 5.36 15.64
C ASN A 93 7.44 5.18 14.18
N ILE A 94 6.17 4.77 13.98
CA ILE A 94 5.57 4.52 12.68
C ILE A 94 4.75 5.73 12.22
N ARG A 95 5.07 6.27 11.06
CA ARG A 95 4.31 7.31 10.39
C ARG A 95 3.19 6.69 9.56
N VAL A 96 1.99 7.28 9.58
CA VAL A 96 0.86 6.82 8.77
C VAL A 96 0.43 7.92 7.81
N VAL A 97 0.28 7.55 6.55
CA VAL A 97 -0.28 8.39 5.49
C VAL A 97 -1.36 7.61 4.73
N PHE A 98 -2.18 8.31 3.96
CA PHE A 98 -3.28 7.68 3.24
C PHE A 98 -3.31 8.13 1.79
N SER A 99 -3.38 7.19 0.85
CA SER A 99 -3.55 7.42 -0.57
C SER A 99 -4.98 7.12 -1.02
N GLY A 100 -5.54 7.97 -1.86
CA GLY A 100 -6.84 7.78 -2.48
C GLY A 100 -7.78 8.98 -2.31
N ARG A 101 -9.04 8.79 -2.66
CA ARG A 101 -10.07 9.84 -2.62
C ARG A 101 -10.69 9.95 -1.23
N ILE A 102 -9.92 10.47 -0.27
CA ILE A 102 -10.30 10.58 1.15
C ILE A 102 -11.59 11.41 1.32
N ASP A 103 -11.81 12.40 0.47
CA ASP A 103 -13.02 13.25 0.51
C ASP A 103 -14.33 12.50 0.24
N THR A 104 -14.25 11.30 -0.36
CA THR A 104 -15.43 10.45 -0.63
C THR A 104 -15.84 9.59 0.55
N LEU A 105 -15.04 9.54 1.63
CA LEU A 105 -15.26 8.69 2.79
C LEU A 105 -16.33 9.26 3.73
N PRO A 106 -16.98 8.40 4.55
CA PRO A 106 -17.84 8.86 5.64
C PRO A 106 -17.10 9.84 6.57
N GLU A 107 -17.78 10.90 7.00
CA GLU A 107 -17.15 12.00 7.76
C GLU A 107 -16.46 11.49 9.06
N ALA A 108 -17.07 10.53 9.74
CA ALA A 108 -16.49 9.92 10.94
C ALA A 108 -15.15 9.23 10.65
N THR A 109 -15.03 8.52 9.52
CA THR A 109 -13.80 7.84 9.07
C THR A 109 -12.75 8.87 8.66
N LYS A 110 -13.15 9.89 7.90
CA LYS A 110 -12.29 10.98 7.46
C LYS A 110 -11.65 11.71 8.65
N LYS A 111 -12.43 12.01 9.69
CA LYS A 111 -11.91 12.65 10.91
C LYS A 111 -10.83 11.81 11.57
N VAL A 112 -11.01 10.49 11.67
CA VAL A 112 -10.01 9.58 12.26
C VAL A 112 -8.74 9.51 11.40
N ILE A 113 -8.89 9.50 10.08
CA ILE A 113 -7.76 9.53 9.14
C ILE A 113 -6.93 10.79 9.35
N LEU A 114 -7.56 11.96 9.38
CA LEU A 114 -6.87 13.23 9.57
C LEU A 114 -6.16 13.31 10.94
N ASP A 115 -6.82 12.87 12.01
CA ASP A 115 -6.21 12.77 13.36
C ASP A 115 -5.00 11.81 13.34
N THR A 116 -5.10 10.67 12.67
CA THR A 116 -4.02 9.70 12.56
C THR A 116 -2.81 10.28 11.82
N ILE A 117 -3.02 10.98 10.72
CA ILE A 117 -1.96 11.66 9.94
C ILE A 117 -1.25 12.68 10.83
N GLU A 118 -2.02 13.57 11.47
CA GLU A 118 -1.47 14.66 12.30
C GLU A 118 -0.65 14.09 13.47
N ARG A 119 -1.20 13.14 14.19
CA ARG A 119 -0.56 12.56 15.38
C ARG A 119 0.69 11.77 15.08
N SER A 120 0.77 11.09 13.94
CA SER A 120 1.95 10.31 13.54
C SER A 120 2.95 11.09 12.69
N ALA A 121 2.68 12.36 12.35
CA ALA A 121 3.51 13.16 11.44
C ALA A 121 4.97 13.32 11.87
N HIS A 122 5.23 13.31 13.18
CA HIS A 122 6.56 13.44 13.75
C HIS A 122 7.38 12.15 13.76
N CYS A 123 6.76 10.99 13.47
CA CYS A 123 7.43 9.70 13.42
C CYS A 123 8.33 9.61 12.19
N THR A 124 9.51 9.00 12.36
CA THR A 124 10.59 8.94 11.37
C THR A 124 11.01 7.51 10.99
N GLY A 125 10.37 6.49 11.55
CA GLY A 125 10.59 5.09 11.22
C GLY A 125 9.84 4.68 9.93
N THR A 126 9.31 3.46 9.91
CA THR A 126 8.52 3.00 8.76
C THR A 126 7.34 3.92 8.48
N THR A 127 7.20 4.36 7.24
CA THR A 127 5.98 5.04 6.78
C THR A 127 5.00 4.00 6.23
N VAL A 128 3.85 3.87 6.88
CA VAL A 128 2.74 3.03 6.42
C VAL A 128 1.78 3.88 5.61
N ASN A 129 1.66 3.59 4.32
CA ASN A 129 0.69 4.21 3.43
C ASN A 129 -0.54 3.30 3.29
N VAL A 130 -1.71 3.79 3.67
CA VAL A 130 -2.97 3.04 3.57
C VAL A 130 -3.73 3.51 2.34
N ALA A 131 -3.80 2.67 1.31
CA ALA A 131 -4.55 2.94 0.10
C ALA A 131 -6.04 2.64 0.33
N ILE A 132 -6.86 3.71 0.42
CA ILE A 132 -8.29 3.67 0.73
C ILE A 132 -9.09 4.51 -0.27
N SER A 133 -10.23 3.98 -0.74
CA SER A 133 -10.97 4.57 -1.88
C SER A 133 -9.99 4.89 -3.02
N TYR A 134 -9.03 3.98 -3.21
CA TYR A 134 -7.88 4.12 -4.10
C TYR A 134 -8.04 3.26 -5.35
N SER A 135 -7.56 3.77 -6.47
CA SER A 135 -7.19 2.97 -7.63
C SER A 135 -6.14 3.70 -8.45
N GLY A 136 -5.22 2.96 -9.07
CA GLY A 136 -4.13 3.56 -9.86
C GLY A 136 -4.63 4.38 -11.04
N ARG A 137 -5.74 3.96 -11.70
CA ARG A 137 -6.36 4.77 -12.76
C ARG A 137 -6.92 6.08 -12.24
N ALA A 138 -7.55 6.08 -11.05
CA ALA A 138 -8.06 7.30 -10.44
C ALA A 138 -6.92 8.24 -10.06
N GLU A 139 -5.84 7.73 -9.47
CA GLU A 139 -4.66 8.51 -9.14
C GLU A 139 -4.06 9.17 -10.39
N LEU A 140 -3.87 8.42 -11.49
CA LEU A 140 -3.36 8.98 -12.74
C LEU A 140 -4.28 10.05 -13.34
N VAL A 141 -5.61 9.88 -13.25
CA VAL A 141 -6.56 10.92 -13.68
C VAL A 141 -6.46 12.17 -12.81
N ASP A 142 -6.35 12.01 -11.49
CA ASP A 142 -6.23 13.13 -10.57
C ASP A 142 -4.88 13.86 -10.76
N THR A 143 -3.78 13.10 -11.00
CA THR A 143 -2.46 13.62 -11.39
C THR A 143 -2.53 14.41 -12.69
N ALA A 144 -3.15 13.87 -13.73
CA ALA A 144 -3.30 14.57 -15.02
C ALA A 144 -4.08 15.88 -14.87
N LYS A 145 -5.14 15.90 -14.06
CA LYS A 145 -5.89 17.14 -13.75
C LYS A 145 -5.03 18.17 -13.04
N GLN A 146 -4.19 17.74 -12.09
CA GLN A 146 -3.29 18.64 -11.38
C GLN A 146 -2.23 19.25 -12.31
N ILE A 147 -1.61 18.44 -13.17
CA ILE A 147 -0.66 18.91 -14.18
C ILE A 147 -1.32 19.89 -15.16
N ALA A 148 -2.53 19.56 -15.65
CA ALA A 148 -3.28 20.46 -16.54
C ALA A 148 -3.59 21.81 -15.89
N ARG A 149 -3.92 21.85 -14.59
CA ARG A 149 -4.11 23.10 -13.85
C ARG A 149 -2.81 23.90 -13.74
N GLN A 150 -1.69 23.24 -13.41
CA GLN A 150 -0.38 23.91 -13.35
C GLN A 150 0.02 24.52 -14.70
N ALA A 151 -0.26 23.82 -15.80
CA ALA A 151 -0.02 24.32 -17.15
C ALA A 151 -0.94 25.52 -17.48
N ALA A 152 -2.22 25.43 -17.17
CA ALA A 152 -3.18 26.53 -17.39
C ALA A 152 -2.84 27.78 -16.57
N GLU A 153 -2.26 27.62 -15.39
CA GLU A 153 -1.78 28.70 -14.52
C GLU A 153 -0.38 29.22 -14.91
N GLY A 154 0.23 28.70 -15.96
CA GLY A 154 1.57 29.09 -16.41
C GLY A 154 2.71 28.65 -15.49
N LYS A 155 2.46 27.73 -14.55
CA LYS A 155 3.45 27.20 -13.62
C LYS A 155 4.25 26.05 -14.19
N LEU A 156 3.79 25.43 -15.28
CA LEU A 156 4.40 24.31 -15.97
C LEU A 156 4.25 24.48 -17.47
N ASN A 157 5.37 24.39 -18.20
CA ASN A 157 5.33 24.34 -19.65
C ASN A 157 4.94 22.91 -20.09
N PRO A 158 3.89 22.70 -20.91
CA PRO A 158 3.51 21.37 -21.40
C PRO A 158 4.64 20.58 -22.07
N GLU A 159 5.58 21.26 -22.75
CA GLU A 159 6.73 20.62 -23.40
C GLU A 159 7.79 20.09 -22.41
N GLU A 160 7.72 20.48 -21.14
CA GLU A 160 8.61 20.03 -20.06
C GLU A 160 8.00 18.89 -19.22
N ILE A 161 6.78 18.42 -19.58
CA ILE A 161 6.15 17.29 -18.89
C ILE A 161 6.97 16.03 -19.16
N SER A 162 7.39 15.37 -18.09
CA SER A 162 8.23 14.17 -18.08
C SER A 162 7.67 13.11 -17.13
N GLU A 163 8.27 11.92 -17.11
CA GLU A 163 7.95 10.88 -16.11
C GLU A 163 8.13 11.41 -14.68
N GLN A 164 9.15 12.24 -14.46
CA GLN A 164 9.38 12.89 -13.18
C GLN A 164 8.24 13.83 -12.81
N THR A 165 7.69 14.57 -13.77
CA THR A 165 6.52 15.44 -13.56
C THR A 165 5.32 14.61 -13.10
N ILE A 166 5.07 13.44 -13.70
CA ILE A 166 4.01 12.54 -13.27
C ILE A 166 4.26 12.10 -11.82
N SER A 167 5.47 11.56 -11.54
CA SER A 167 5.83 11.04 -10.22
C SER A 167 5.68 12.11 -9.12
N GLN A 168 6.03 13.36 -9.40
CA GLN A 168 5.92 14.49 -8.45
C GLN A 168 4.49 14.96 -8.21
N ASN A 169 3.52 14.52 -9.01
CA ASN A 169 2.12 14.88 -8.89
C ASN A 169 1.23 13.69 -8.46
N LEU A 170 1.81 12.53 -8.13
CA LEU A 170 1.09 11.43 -7.49
C LEU A 170 0.66 11.82 -6.06
N TYR A 171 -0.18 11.01 -5.42
CA TYR A 171 -0.72 11.31 -4.08
C TYR A 171 0.38 11.49 -3.02
N HIS A 172 1.46 10.70 -3.11
CA HIS A 172 2.62 10.74 -2.20
C HIS A 172 3.93 10.69 -2.99
N PRO A 173 4.38 11.82 -3.57
CA PRO A 173 5.60 11.88 -4.36
C PRO A 173 6.88 11.59 -3.56
N GLU A 174 6.81 11.67 -2.23
CA GLU A 174 7.90 11.33 -1.33
C GLU A 174 8.10 9.83 -1.12
N ILE A 175 7.10 9.00 -1.47
CA ILE A 175 7.19 7.54 -1.39
C ILE A 175 7.78 7.03 -2.71
N PRO A 176 8.91 6.29 -2.68
CA PRO A 176 9.54 5.78 -3.90
C PRO A 176 8.69 4.70 -4.57
N ASP A 177 9.05 4.36 -5.82
CA ASP A 177 8.47 3.24 -6.52
C ASP A 177 8.58 1.93 -5.71
N VAL A 178 7.66 1.02 -5.99
CA VAL A 178 7.58 -0.26 -5.28
C VAL A 178 8.69 -1.20 -5.72
N ASP A 179 9.43 -1.75 -4.78
CA ASP A 179 10.40 -2.81 -5.04
C ASP A 179 9.75 -4.19 -5.11
N LEU A 180 8.83 -4.46 -4.18
CA LEU A 180 8.18 -5.76 -4.00
C LEU A 180 6.68 -5.57 -3.77
N MET A 181 5.85 -6.13 -4.66
CA MET A 181 4.42 -6.23 -4.46
C MET A 181 4.05 -7.67 -4.06
N ILE A 182 3.32 -7.80 -2.97
CA ILE A 182 2.82 -9.07 -2.47
C ILE A 182 1.30 -9.11 -2.59
N ARG A 183 0.75 -10.20 -3.11
CA ARG A 183 -0.70 -10.46 -3.06
C ARG A 183 -0.97 -11.80 -2.41
N THR A 184 -1.84 -11.80 -1.41
CA THR A 184 -2.29 -12.98 -0.69
C THR A 184 -3.46 -13.68 -1.40
N ALA A 185 -3.77 -14.93 -1.00
CA ALA A 185 -4.90 -15.73 -1.46
C ALA A 185 -4.84 -16.23 -2.91
N GLY A 186 -3.65 -16.27 -3.55
CA GLY A 186 -3.39 -17.00 -4.78
C GLY A 186 -3.80 -16.33 -6.09
N ASP A 187 -4.54 -15.23 -6.06
CA ASP A 187 -4.89 -14.47 -7.26
C ASP A 187 -3.68 -13.75 -7.87
N GLN A 188 -3.45 -13.91 -9.18
CA GLN A 188 -2.28 -13.37 -9.90
C GLN A 188 -2.68 -12.17 -10.77
N ARG A 189 -3.02 -11.06 -10.14
CA ARG A 189 -3.36 -9.78 -10.78
C ARG A 189 -3.11 -8.63 -9.80
N ILE A 190 -2.84 -7.43 -10.32
CA ILE A 190 -2.59 -6.22 -9.51
C ILE A 190 -3.85 -5.44 -9.17
N SER A 191 -4.97 -5.74 -9.79
CA SER A 191 -6.29 -5.16 -9.51
C SER A 191 -6.29 -3.63 -9.40
N ASN A 192 -5.70 -2.95 -10.39
CA ASN A 192 -5.65 -1.50 -10.47
C ASN A 192 -4.91 -0.82 -9.28
N PHE A 193 -3.99 -1.56 -8.63
CA PHE A 193 -3.18 -1.08 -7.53
C PHE A 193 -1.89 -0.46 -8.05
N LEU A 194 -1.52 0.74 -7.59
CA LEU A 194 -0.24 1.44 -7.78
C LEU A 194 0.34 1.34 -9.22
N LEU A 195 -0.48 1.60 -10.26
CA LEU A 195 -0.12 1.33 -11.66
C LEU A 195 1.20 1.95 -12.10
N TRP A 196 1.47 3.19 -11.67
CA TRP A 196 2.71 3.89 -11.98
C TRP A 196 3.88 3.32 -11.20
N GLN A 197 3.71 3.19 -9.90
CA GLN A 197 4.76 2.81 -8.96
C GLN A 197 5.18 1.33 -9.05
N LEU A 198 4.34 0.47 -9.67
CA LEU A 198 4.63 -0.96 -9.86
C LEU A 198 5.38 -1.28 -11.17
N ALA A 199 5.71 -0.28 -11.98
CA ALA A 199 6.26 -0.49 -13.33
C ALA A 199 7.48 -1.44 -13.37
N TYR A 200 8.33 -1.42 -12.34
CA TYR A 200 9.52 -2.28 -12.22
C TYR A 200 9.54 -3.11 -10.94
N ALA A 201 8.40 -3.24 -10.27
CA ALA A 201 8.29 -4.04 -9.05
C ALA A 201 8.41 -5.54 -9.32
N GLU A 202 9.04 -6.27 -8.41
CA GLU A 202 8.89 -7.72 -8.36
C GLU A 202 7.52 -8.09 -7.80
N LEU A 203 6.81 -9.00 -8.49
CA LEU A 203 5.48 -9.44 -8.07
C LEU A 203 5.57 -10.81 -7.39
N PHE A 204 5.03 -10.91 -6.19
CA PHE A 204 4.97 -12.14 -5.43
C PHE A 204 3.52 -12.50 -5.08
N PHE A 205 3.10 -13.70 -5.46
CA PHE A 205 1.76 -14.21 -5.21
C PHE A 205 1.84 -15.41 -4.26
N THR A 206 1.16 -15.33 -3.12
CA THR A 206 1.13 -16.41 -2.13
C THR A 206 -0.29 -16.98 -1.99
N PRO A 207 -0.45 -18.32 -1.84
CA PRO A 207 -1.73 -18.93 -1.58
C PRO A 207 -2.25 -18.66 -0.16
N VAL A 208 -1.41 -18.18 0.75
CA VAL A 208 -1.80 -17.85 2.13
C VAL A 208 -2.84 -16.75 2.10
N MET A 209 -3.97 -16.93 2.77
CA MET A 209 -5.03 -15.92 2.88
C MET A 209 -4.64 -14.84 3.89
N TRP A 210 -5.08 -13.57 3.67
CA TRP A 210 -4.65 -12.45 4.51
C TRP A 210 -4.82 -12.67 6.01
N PRO A 211 -5.93 -13.22 6.54
CA PRO A 211 -6.06 -13.48 7.97
C PRO A 211 -5.03 -14.45 8.58
N GLU A 212 -4.34 -15.23 7.74
CA GLU A 212 -3.29 -16.15 8.15
C GLU A 212 -1.88 -15.63 7.84
N PHE A 213 -1.76 -14.53 7.09
CA PHE A 213 -0.48 -13.94 6.71
C PHE A 213 0.16 -13.24 7.91
N ARG A 214 1.44 -13.51 8.18
CA ARG A 214 2.20 -12.99 9.32
C ARG A 214 3.55 -12.47 8.88
N ARG A 215 4.25 -11.80 9.82
CA ARG A 215 5.61 -11.29 9.61
C ARG A 215 6.61 -12.36 9.16
N GLU A 216 6.43 -13.60 9.57
CA GLU A 216 7.27 -14.73 9.16
C GLU A 216 7.14 -14.96 7.65
N HIS A 217 5.93 -14.96 7.10
CA HIS A 217 5.70 -15.05 5.66
C HIS A 217 6.28 -13.83 4.92
N LEU A 218 6.14 -12.61 5.49
CA LEU A 218 6.76 -11.41 4.93
C LEU A 218 8.28 -11.57 4.85
N LYS A 219 8.91 -12.03 5.93
CA LYS A 219 10.34 -12.28 5.97
C LYS A 219 10.80 -13.32 4.94
N GLU A 220 10.11 -14.45 4.85
CA GLU A 220 10.41 -15.49 3.85
C GLU A 220 10.36 -14.94 2.42
N ILE A 221 9.37 -14.07 2.12
CA ILE A 221 9.23 -13.45 0.79
C ILE A 221 10.37 -12.47 0.54
N ILE A 222 10.75 -11.68 1.53
CA ILE A 222 11.89 -10.75 1.47
C ILE A 222 13.19 -11.52 1.22
N ASP A 223 13.40 -12.63 1.94
CA ASP A 223 14.57 -13.49 1.76
C ASP A 223 14.62 -14.05 0.33
N GLN A 224 13.50 -14.50 -0.23
CA GLN A 224 13.41 -14.95 -1.62
C GLN A 224 13.66 -13.81 -2.63
N PHE A 225 13.17 -12.60 -2.36
CA PHE A 225 13.40 -11.44 -3.19
C PHE A 225 14.89 -11.06 -3.26
N SER A 226 15.62 -11.13 -2.14
CA SER A 226 17.04 -10.80 -2.07
C SER A 226 17.91 -11.67 -2.99
N HIS A 227 17.45 -12.89 -3.28
CA HIS A 227 18.13 -13.84 -4.17
C HIS A 227 17.79 -13.66 -5.66
N ARG A 228 16.82 -12.79 -6.02
CA ARG A 228 16.45 -12.54 -7.43
C ARG A 228 17.33 -11.46 -8.07
N GLU A 229 17.73 -11.66 -9.34
CA GLU A 229 18.49 -10.68 -10.11
C GLU A 229 17.56 -9.68 -10.80
N ARG A 230 17.56 -8.39 -10.39
CA ARG A 230 16.83 -7.31 -11.11
C ARG A 230 17.70 -6.77 -12.25
N ARG A 231 17.18 -6.73 -13.45
CA ARG A 231 17.96 -6.37 -14.65
C ARG A 231 17.67 -4.97 -15.19
N PHE A 232 16.54 -4.35 -14.87
CA PHE A 232 16.13 -3.03 -15.39
C PHE A 232 16.40 -2.86 -16.89
N GLY A 233 16.07 -3.88 -17.70
CA GLY A 233 16.36 -3.91 -19.14
C GLY A 233 17.80 -4.21 -19.53
N LYS A 234 18.74 -4.39 -18.60
CA LYS A 234 20.13 -4.81 -18.86
C LYS A 234 20.25 -6.32 -19.06
N THR A 235 21.29 -6.76 -19.77
CA THR A 235 21.62 -8.19 -19.83
C THR A 235 22.26 -8.65 -18.51
N GLY A 236 22.18 -9.96 -18.20
CA GLY A 236 22.81 -10.51 -17.00
C GLY A 236 24.32 -10.28 -16.91
N GLU A 237 25.01 -10.18 -18.05
CA GLU A 237 26.44 -9.84 -18.15
C GLU A 237 26.72 -8.39 -17.76
N GLN A 238 25.83 -7.45 -18.17
CA GLN A 238 25.95 -6.03 -17.83
C GLN A 238 25.67 -5.75 -16.34
N VAL A 239 24.86 -6.58 -15.67
CA VAL A 239 24.57 -6.45 -14.24
C VAL A 239 25.75 -6.99 -13.38
N ARG A 240 26.48 -7.99 -13.86
CA ARG A 240 27.65 -8.58 -13.17
C ARG A 240 28.95 -7.82 -13.35
N ALA A 241 29.00 -6.88 -14.30
CA ALA A 241 30.19 -6.08 -14.62
C ALA A 241 30.34 -4.80 -13.76
N HIS A 242 29.43 -4.59 -12.80
CA HIS A 242 29.43 -3.51 -11.81
C HIS A 242 29.33 -4.08 -10.39
#